data_29bacc45950c8ed01490732297bd7b97
#
_entry.id   29bacc45950c8ed01490732297bd7b97
#
_cell.length_a   1.000
_cell.length_b   1.000
_cell.length_c   1.000
_cell.angle_alpha   90.00
_cell.angle_beta   90.00
_cell.angle_gamma   90.00
#
_symmetry.space_group_name_H-M   'P 1'
#
loop_
_entity.id
_entity.type
_entity.pdbx_description
1 polymer ?
#
loop_
_entity_poly.entity_id
_entity_poly.type
_entity_poly.pdbx_seq_one_letter_code
_entity_poly.pdbx_strand_id
1 'polypeptide(L)'
;MLAIRREGEVIRRKLTQFILKPFDTLLVYGPKDRINQLSSREGFIVLGKVDASLDSHPLWWLSIFTILFAVIMAIFKIIPIVVGVILGVIALLLARVITPNEAYSSIHWQVIIVIAAFLPMGAAIQKTGLDKDIGLFITNIITMFPDHLIPYILLAVIYLITMLLTEIASNVATAIIMTPITLKLAEQASYEPLPFIFAVCYAASASFITPVGYQTNLMVFGPGGYKYSDYIKVGLPLGLILWIVSVIVIPMIWEFKKVVG
;
A
#
# COMPACT_ATOMS: atom_id res chain seq x y z
N MET A 1 -23.58 -24.57 -5.25
CA MET A 1 -23.64 -23.70 -4.07
C MET A 1 -23.93 -24.56 -2.86
N LEU A 2 -23.12 -24.48 -1.80
CA LEU A 2 -23.23 -25.34 -0.60
C LEU A 2 -23.84 -24.62 0.59
N ALA A 3 -23.62 -23.32 0.74
CA ALA A 3 -24.17 -22.49 1.79
C ALA A 3 -24.20 -21.01 1.39
N ILE A 4 -25.08 -20.25 2.03
CA ILE A 4 -25.15 -18.78 1.96
C ILE A 4 -25.03 -18.28 3.38
N ARG A 5 -24.17 -17.29 3.61
CA ARG A 5 -24.12 -16.53 4.86
C ARG A 5 -24.68 -15.13 4.61
N ARG A 6 -25.70 -14.75 5.39
CA ARG A 6 -26.35 -13.44 5.38
C ARG A 6 -26.50 -12.95 6.81
N GLU A 7 -26.03 -11.76 7.10
CA GLU A 7 -26.17 -11.11 8.42
C GLU A 7 -25.78 -11.99 9.64
N GLY A 8 -24.75 -12.85 9.44
CA GLY A 8 -24.28 -13.76 10.49
C GLY A 8 -24.94 -15.15 10.49
N GLU A 9 -26.08 -15.33 9.84
CA GLU A 9 -26.75 -16.64 9.74
C GLU A 9 -26.27 -17.46 8.54
N VAL A 10 -26.05 -18.75 8.75
CA VAL A 10 -25.64 -19.70 7.70
C VAL A 10 -26.84 -20.52 7.22
N ILE A 11 -27.27 -20.25 6.00
CA ILE A 11 -28.39 -20.93 5.35
C ILE A 11 -27.85 -22.08 4.51
N ARG A 12 -28.26 -23.31 4.82
CA ARG A 12 -27.84 -24.53 4.11
C ARG A 12 -29.00 -25.28 3.44
N ARG A 13 -30.24 -24.84 3.63
CA ARG A 13 -31.45 -25.50 3.08
C ARG A 13 -32.10 -24.60 2.02
N LYS A 14 -32.71 -25.24 0.98
CA LYS A 14 -33.47 -24.59 -0.11
C LYS A 14 -32.70 -23.52 -0.87
N LEU A 15 -31.41 -23.73 -1.08
CA LEU A 15 -30.51 -22.77 -1.74
C LEU A 15 -30.91 -22.44 -3.20
N THR A 16 -31.66 -23.34 -3.88
CA THR A 16 -32.13 -23.16 -5.26
C THR A 16 -33.25 -22.13 -5.41
N GLN A 17 -33.95 -21.82 -4.32
CA GLN A 17 -35.05 -20.85 -4.29
C GLN A 17 -34.65 -19.54 -3.62
N PHE A 18 -33.38 -19.41 -3.22
CA PHE A 18 -32.93 -18.24 -2.45
C PHE A 18 -32.52 -17.13 -3.40
N ILE A 19 -33.13 -15.96 -3.25
CA ILE A 19 -32.76 -14.75 -4.00
C ILE A 19 -31.53 -14.16 -3.34
N LEU A 20 -30.43 -14.08 -4.11
CA LEU A 20 -29.18 -13.47 -3.66
C LEU A 20 -29.35 -11.96 -3.47
N LYS A 21 -28.80 -11.44 -2.39
CA LYS A 21 -28.69 -10.00 -2.12
C LYS A 21 -27.24 -9.54 -2.17
N PRO A 22 -26.99 -8.24 -2.38
CA PRO A 22 -25.66 -7.68 -2.21
C PRO A 22 -25.10 -8.05 -0.83
N PHE A 23 -23.81 -8.38 -0.79
CA PHE A 23 -23.04 -8.79 0.41
C PHE A 23 -23.33 -10.19 0.96
N ASP A 24 -24.13 -11.02 0.28
CA ASP A 24 -24.23 -12.44 0.65
C ASP A 24 -22.89 -13.13 0.41
N THR A 25 -22.40 -13.88 1.40
CA THR A 25 -21.21 -14.72 1.24
C THR A 25 -21.61 -16.12 0.81
N LEU A 26 -21.14 -16.57 -0.33
CA LEU A 26 -21.50 -17.86 -0.92
C LEU A 26 -20.34 -18.86 -0.77
N LEU A 27 -20.64 -20.06 -0.29
CA LEU A 27 -19.75 -21.22 -0.40
C LEU A 27 -20.14 -22.03 -1.63
N VAL A 28 -19.25 -22.01 -2.63
CA VAL A 28 -19.50 -22.69 -3.90
C VAL A 28 -18.50 -23.83 -4.11
N TYR A 29 -18.96 -24.99 -4.57
CA TYR A 29 -18.13 -26.11 -4.97
C TYR A 29 -18.43 -26.48 -6.42
N GLY A 30 -17.39 -26.69 -7.23
CA GLY A 30 -17.52 -27.05 -8.63
C GLY A 30 -16.17 -27.13 -9.36
N PRO A 31 -16.16 -27.46 -10.66
CA PRO A 31 -14.96 -27.46 -11.47
C PRO A 31 -14.28 -26.09 -11.48
N LYS A 32 -12.92 -26.07 -11.46
CA LYS A 32 -12.11 -24.84 -11.39
C LYS A 32 -12.50 -23.82 -12.47
N ASP A 33 -12.73 -24.29 -13.69
CA ASP A 33 -13.09 -23.42 -14.83
C ASP A 33 -14.43 -22.69 -14.62
N ARG A 34 -15.41 -23.36 -14.01
CA ARG A 34 -16.73 -22.77 -13.72
C ARG A 34 -16.64 -21.76 -12.58
N ILE A 35 -15.79 -22.01 -11.57
CA ILE A 35 -15.56 -21.09 -10.47
C ILE A 35 -14.81 -19.86 -10.97
N ASN A 36 -13.82 -20.01 -11.85
CA ASN A 36 -13.11 -18.89 -12.45
C ASN A 36 -14.03 -18.04 -13.35
N GLN A 37 -14.95 -18.66 -14.09
CA GLN A 37 -15.98 -17.93 -14.86
C GLN A 37 -16.95 -17.17 -13.97
N LEU A 38 -17.25 -17.68 -12.78
CA LEU A 38 -18.08 -16.96 -11.81
C LEU A 38 -17.35 -15.75 -11.23
N SER A 39 -16.04 -15.89 -10.95
CA SER A 39 -15.21 -14.81 -10.41
C SER A 39 -14.96 -13.67 -11.41
N SER A 40 -15.07 -13.95 -12.72
CA SER A 40 -14.94 -12.92 -13.76
C SER A 40 -16.26 -12.19 -14.07
N ARG A 41 -17.37 -12.58 -13.48
CA ARG A 41 -18.64 -11.86 -13.62
C ARG A 41 -18.70 -10.66 -12.69
N GLU A 42 -19.14 -9.53 -13.22
CA GLU A 42 -19.41 -8.33 -12.43
C GLU A 42 -20.36 -8.65 -11.27
N GLY A 43 -20.01 -8.17 -10.08
CA GLY A 43 -20.80 -8.36 -8.85
C GLY A 43 -20.37 -9.53 -7.97
N PHE A 44 -19.35 -10.32 -8.34
CA PHE A 44 -18.78 -11.36 -7.47
C PHE A 44 -17.35 -11.05 -7.07
N ILE A 45 -17.06 -11.11 -5.78
CA ILE A 45 -15.71 -10.98 -5.21
C ILE A 45 -15.31 -12.33 -4.63
N VAL A 46 -14.22 -12.90 -5.10
CA VAL A 46 -13.67 -14.13 -4.53
C VAL A 46 -12.94 -13.80 -3.24
N LEU A 47 -13.54 -14.16 -2.10
CA LEU A 47 -12.98 -13.93 -0.76
C LEU A 47 -11.83 -14.89 -0.44
N GLY A 48 -11.82 -16.08 -1.04
CA GLY A 48 -10.77 -17.06 -0.88
C GLY A 48 -11.06 -18.32 -1.67
N LYS A 49 -10.03 -18.97 -2.17
CA LYS A 49 -10.12 -20.34 -2.69
C LYS A 49 -9.80 -21.29 -1.53
N VAL A 50 -10.73 -22.15 -1.19
CA VAL A 50 -10.47 -23.25 -0.24
C VAL A 50 -9.85 -24.42 -1.03
N ASP A 51 -8.76 -24.12 -1.75
CA ASP A 51 -7.93 -25.16 -2.34
C ASP A 51 -6.84 -25.53 -1.33
N ALA A 52 -7.09 -26.60 -0.62
CA ALA A 52 -6.13 -27.16 0.33
C ALA A 52 -5.04 -28.03 -0.33
N SER A 53 -4.79 -27.89 -1.62
CA SER A 53 -3.58 -28.43 -2.21
C SER A 53 -2.50 -27.36 -2.17
N LEU A 54 -1.88 -27.22 -1.00
CA LEU A 54 -0.54 -26.65 -0.91
C LEU A 54 0.40 -27.68 -1.56
N ASP A 55 0.43 -27.72 -2.89
CA ASP A 55 1.52 -28.35 -3.61
C ASP A 55 2.78 -27.48 -3.39
N SER A 56 3.30 -27.54 -2.17
CA SER A 56 4.55 -26.88 -1.84
C SER A 56 5.66 -27.63 -2.56
N HIS A 57 6.40 -26.93 -3.41
CA HIS A 57 7.60 -27.49 -4.02
C HIS A 57 8.51 -28.02 -2.92
N PRO A 58 9.14 -29.23 -3.06
CA PRO A 58 9.95 -29.83 -2.00
C PRO A 58 11.08 -28.92 -1.51
N LEU A 59 11.52 -27.98 -2.33
CA LEU A 59 12.56 -26.99 -1.98
C LEU A 59 12.01 -25.62 -1.58
N TRP A 60 10.77 -25.53 -1.07
CA TRP A 60 10.15 -24.25 -0.65
C TRP A 60 10.99 -23.47 0.38
N TRP A 61 11.73 -24.18 1.23
CA TRP A 61 12.63 -23.59 2.22
C TRP A 61 13.76 -22.76 1.58
N LEU A 62 14.15 -23.07 0.33
CA LEU A 62 15.16 -22.30 -0.41
C LEU A 62 14.69 -20.85 -0.66
N SER A 63 13.40 -20.63 -0.85
CA SER A 63 12.84 -19.29 -1.01
C SER A 63 13.02 -18.46 0.26
N ILE A 64 12.80 -19.04 1.43
CA ILE A 64 13.03 -18.37 2.71
C ILE A 64 14.53 -18.09 2.89
N PHE A 65 15.38 -19.08 2.60
CA PHE A 65 16.82 -18.94 2.75
C PHE A 65 17.39 -17.83 1.86
N THR A 66 16.97 -17.73 0.59
CA THR A 66 17.45 -16.69 -0.33
C THR A 66 17.06 -15.29 0.12
N ILE A 67 15.83 -15.11 0.66
CA ILE A 67 15.38 -13.83 1.20
C ILE A 67 16.20 -13.44 2.44
N LEU A 68 16.34 -14.38 3.40
CA LEU A 68 17.12 -14.13 4.61
C LEU A 68 18.58 -13.82 4.28
N PHE A 69 19.17 -14.54 3.35
CA PHE A 69 20.54 -14.31 2.89
C PHE A 69 20.69 -12.91 2.29
N ALA A 70 19.78 -12.49 1.40
CA ALA A 70 19.80 -11.16 0.81
C ALA A 70 19.71 -10.05 1.88
N VAL A 71 18.82 -10.22 2.86
CA VAL A 71 18.65 -9.27 3.98
C VAL A 71 19.90 -9.20 4.85
N ILE A 72 20.47 -10.35 5.23
CA ILE A 72 21.68 -10.42 6.06
C ILE A 72 22.85 -9.73 5.34
N MET A 73 23.07 -10.03 4.06
CA MET A 73 24.14 -9.41 3.27
C MET A 73 23.96 -7.88 3.15
N ALA A 74 22.72 -7.42 3.06
CA ALA A 74 22.40 -5.99 3.02
C ALA A 74 22.65 -5.30 4.38
N ILE A 75 22.30 -5.96 5.50
CA ILE A 75 22.57 -5.43 6.86
C ILE A 75 24.06 -5.25 7.08
N PHE A 76 24.90 -6.22 6.68
CA PHE A 76 26.35 -6.12 6.77
C PHE A 76 26.96 -5.20 5.69
N LYS A 77 26.14 -4.56 4.83
CA LYS A 77 26.58 -3.69 3.74
C LYS A 77 27.56 -4.35 2.75
N ILE A 78 27.53 -5.67 2.63
CA ILE A 78 28.41 -6.45 1.72
C ILE A 78 27.92 -6.28 0.29
N ILE A 79 26.58 -6.37 0.07
CA ILE A 79 25.93 -6.15 -1.22
C ILE A 79 24.65 -5.33 -1.02
N PRO A 80 24.29 -4.45 -1.98
CA PRO A 80 23.01 -3.78 -1.96
C PRO A 80 21.85 -4.79 -1.96
N ILE A 81 20.79 -4.52 -1.19
CA ILE A 81 19.64 -5.42 -1.07
C ILE A 81 19.04 -5.81 -2.43
N VAL A 82 19.00 -4.86 -3.38
CA VAL A 82 18.48 -5.10 -4.73
C VAL A 82 19.27 -6.18 -5.45
N VAL A 83 20.60 -6.13 -5.36
CA VAL A 83 21.49 -7.14 -5.97
C VAL A 83 21.27 -8.50 -5.29
N GLY A 84 21.18 -8.52 -3.96
CA GLY A 84 20.92 -9.76 -3.19
C GLY A 84 19.60 -10.41 -3.59
N VAL A 85 18.53 -9.64 -3.74
CA VAL A 85 17.21 -10.13 -4.16
C VAL A 85 17.24 -10.66 -5.60
N ILE A 86 17.88 -9.95 -6.54
CA ILE A 86 18.01 -10.41 -7.93
C ILE A 86 18.77 -11.73 -8.00
N LEU A 87 19.88 -11.85 -7.29
CA LEU A 87 20.65 -13.11 -7.20
C LEU A 87 19.80 -14.24 -6.59
N GLY A 88 18.99 -13.92 -5.56
CA GLY A 88 18.05 -14.87 -4.97
C GLY A 88 17.02 -15.39 -5.96
N VAL A 89 16.41 -14.50 -6.74
CA VAL A 89 15.44 -14.89 -7.80
C VAL A 89 16.10 -15.75 -8.87
N ILE A 90 17.31 -15.39 -9.30
CA ILE A 90 18.08 -16.21 -10.27
C ILE A 90 18.37 -17.60 -9.70
N ALA A 91 18.77 -17.70 -8.43
CA ALA A 91 19.03 -18.99 -7.78
C ALA A 91 17.74 -19.85 -7.71
N LEU A 92 16.58 -19.25 -7.40
CA LEU A 92 15.29 -19.96 -7.38
C LEU A 92 14.85 -20.44 -8.76
N LEU A 93 15.11 -19.66 -9.82
CA LEU A 93 14.85 -20.05 -11.20
C LEU A 93 15.75 -21.20 -11.64
N LEU A 94 17.05 -21.15 -11.32
CA LEU A 94 18.01 -22.22 -11.63
C LEU A 94 17.70 -23.53 -10.88
N ALA A 95 17.29 -23.39 -9.61
CA ALA A 95 16.84 -24.53 -8.79
C ALA A 95 15.44 -25.04 -9.19
N ARG A 96 14.76 -24.39 -10.15
CA ARG A 96 13.40 -24.70 -10.62
C ARG A 96 12.35 -24.69 -9.51
N VAL A 97 12.58 -23.93 -8.45
CA VAL A 97 11.61 -23.71 -7.36
C VAL A 97 10.45 -22.84 -7.86
N ILE A 98 10.76 -21.90 -8.72
CA ILE A 98 9.79 -21.06 -9.44
C ILE A 98 10.04 -21.16 -10.95
N THR A 99 8.98 -21.06 -11.72
CA THR A 99 9.07 -20.99 -13.19
C THR A 99 9.23 -19.53 -13.65
N PRO A 100 9.80 -19.27 -14.85
CA PRO A 100 9.89 -17.94 -15.41
C PRO A 100 8.51 -17.25 -15.53
N ASN A 101 7.46 -18.01 -15.87
CA ASN A 101 6.11 -17.49 -15.97
C ASN A 101 5.56 -17.04 -14.61
N GLU A 102 5.80 -17.82 -13.55
CA GLU A 102 5.40 -17.41 -12.19
C GLU A 102 6.16 -16.17 -11.73
N ALA A 103 7.47 -16.11 -11.95
CA ALA A 103 8.28 -14.94 -11.65
C ALA A 103 7.77 -13.70 -12.39
N TYR A 104 7.49 -13.81 -13.69
CA TYR A 104 6.98 -12.71 -14.50
C TYR A 104 5.56 -12.27 -14.10
N SER A 105 4.67 -13.21 -13.83
CA SER A 105 3.29 -12.93 -13.41
C SER A 105 3.21 -12.33 -12.00
N SER A 106 4.22 -12.55 -11.17
CA SER A 106 4.32 -11.95 -9.83
C SER A 106 4.73 -10.48 -9.86
N ILE A 107 5.20 -9.96 -11.02
CA ILE A 107 5.57 -8.57 -11.17
C ILE A 107 4.32 -7.70 -11.25
N HIS A 108 4.20 -6.74 -10.36
CA HIS A 108 3.14 -5.73 -10.40
C HIS A 108 3.46 -4.65 -11.44
N TRP A 109 3.31 -4.99 -12.73
CA TRP A 109 3.60 -4.10 -13.86
C TRP A 109 2.92 -2.74 -13.77
N GLN A 110 1.72 -2.69 -13.20
CA GLN A 110 0.99 -1.46 -12.97
C GLN A 110 1.82 -0.47 -12.14
N VAL A 111 2.50 -0.94 -11.09
CA VAL A 111 3.34 -0.11 -10.23
C VAL A 111 4.53 0.45 -11.02
N ILE A 112 5.21 -0.41 -11.80
CA ILE A 112 6.36 -0.02 -12.61
C ILE A 112 5.97 1.04 -13.64
N ILE A 113 4.86 0.82 -14.36
CA ILE A 113 4.36 1.75 -15.38
C ILE A 113 3.98 3.09 -14.75
N VAL A 114 3.30 3.08 -13.59
CA VAL A 114 2.90 4.30 -12.89
C VAL A 114 4.14 5.07 -12.43
N ILE A 115 5.15 4.42 -11.83
CA ILE A 115 6.42 5.08 -11.46
C ILE A 115 7.09 5.71 -12.69
N ALA A 116 7.21 4.96 -13.79
CA ALA A 116 7.79 5.44 -15.02
C ALA A 116 7.02 6.66 -15.61
N ALA A 117 5.69 6.67 -15.51
CA ALA A 117 4.85 7.78 -15.95
C ALA A 117 5.00 9.03 -15.08
N PHE A 118 5.33 8.86 -13.79
CA PHE A 118 5.54 10.00 -12.88
C PHE A 118 6.92 10.65 -12.99
N LEU A 119 7.93 9.95 -13.51
CA LEU A 119 9.27 10.55 -13.73
C LEU A 119 9.23 11.84 -14.58
N PRO A 120 8.52 11.90 -15.72
CA PRO A 120 8.40 13.14 -16.49
C PRO A 120 7.60 14.25 -15.80
N MET A 121 6.77 13.91 -14.81
CA MET A 121 5.94 14.89 -14.10
C MET A 121 6.77 15.91 -13.33
N GLY A 122 7.92 15.50 -12.75
CA GLY A 122 8.86 16.42 -12.13
C GLY A 122 9.41 17.46 -13.12
N ALA A 123 9.73 17.04 -14.34
CA ALA A 123 10.16 17.93 -15.41
C ALA A 123 9.02 18.86 -15.90
N ALA A 124 7.79 18.37 -15.93
CA ALA A 124 6.61 19.18 -16.29
C ALA A 124 6.33 20.26 -15.25
N ILE A 125 6.43 19.95 -13.96
CA ILE A 125 6.27 20.90 -12.85
C ILE A 125 7.29 22.04 -12.97
N GLN A 126 8.55 21.73 -13.29
CA GLN A 126 9.59 22.74 -13.51
C GLN A 126 9.30 23.60 -14.74
N LYS A 127 8.87 22.99 -15.86
CA LYS A 127 8.58 23.72 -17.10
C LYS A 127 7.34 24.63 -16.98
N THR A 128 6.36 24.26 -16.17
CA THR A 128 5.15 25.06 -15.95
C THR A 128 5.33 26.18 -14.92
N GLY A 129 6.45 26.18 -14.16
CA GLY A 129 6.69 27.14 -13.10
C GLY A 129 5.91 26.86 -11.81
N LEU A 130 5.16 25.77 -11.74
CA LEU A 130 4.45 25.34 -10.55
C LEU A 130 5.37 25.13 -9.34
N ASP A 131 6.62 24.78 -9.58
CA ASP A 131 7.66 24.69 -8.55
C ASP A 131 7.86 26.03 -7.83
N LYS A 132 7.84 27.15 -8.57
CA LYS A 132 7.95 28.51 -7.99
C LYS A 132 6.71 28.86 -7.17
N ASP A 133 5.52 28.56 -7.66
CA ASP A 133 4.29 28.85 -6.93
C ASP A 133 4.19 28.02 -5.64
N ILE A 134 4.57 26.75 -5.69
CA ILE A 134 4.69 25.88 -4.52
C ILE A 134 5.76 26.45 -3.55
N GLY A 135 6.90 26.88 -4.07
CA GLY A 135 7.95 27.53 -3.28
C GLY A 135 7.48 28.78 -2.55
N LEU A 136 6.77 29.66 -3.23
CA LEU A 136 6.16 30.86 -2.62
C LEU A 136 5.13 30.50 -1.54
N PHE A 137 4.29 29.50 -1.79
CA PHE A 137 3.32 29.03 -0.82
C PHE A 137 4.01 28.49 0.46
N ILE A 138 5.06 27.71 0.29
CA ILE A 138 5.87 27.19 1.40
C ILE A 138 6.55 28.34 2.15
N THR A 139 7.17 29.30 1.43
CA THR A 139 7.83 30.46 2.03
C THR A 139 6.85 31.27 2.88
N ASN A 140 5.63 31.47 2.39
CA ASN A 140 4.60 32.18 3.15
C ASN A 140 4.19 31.42 4.44
N ILE A 141 4.14 30.10 4.40
CA ILE A 141 3.88 29.28 5.60
C ILE A 141 5.08 29.35 6.55
N ILE A 142 6.30 29.25 6.02
CA ILE A 142 7.54 29.29 6.78
C ILE A 142 7.66 30.58 7.58
N THR A 143 7.31 31.73 6.99
CA THR A 143 7.38 33.03 7.66
C THR A 143 6.38 33.22 8.80
N MET A 144 5.36 32.38 8.88
CA MET A 144 4.35 32.41 9.96
C MET A 144 4.78 31.65 11.22
N PHE A 145 5.76 30.76 11.13
CA PHE A 145 6.15 29.88 12.23
C PHE A 145 7.65 30.02 12.58
N PRO A 146 8.03 29.77 13.85
CA PRO A 146 9.44 29.70 14.24
C PRO A 146 10.19 28.62 13.45
N ASP A 147 11.44 28.91 13.07
CA ASP A 147 12.27 28.03 12.21
C ASP A 147 12.35 26.56 12.69
N HIS A 148 12.34 26.33 14.00
CA HIS A 148 12.43 25.00 14.56
C HIS A 148 11.14 24.16 14.38
N LEU A 149 9.98 24.79 14.16
CA LEU A 149 8.70 24.10 13.96
C LEU A 149 8.41 23.79 12.49
N ILE A 150 9.09 24.47 11.57
CA ILE A 150 8.85 24.33 10.12
C ILE A 150 8.89 22.88 9.64
N PRO A 151 9.95 22.09 9.92
CA PRO A 151 10.03 20.72 9.43
C PRO A 151 8.95 19.82 10.05
N TYR A 152 8.54 20.07 11.30
CA TYR A 152 7.45 19.33 11.95
C TYR A 152 6.10 19.62 11.31
N ILE A 153 5.83 20.89 10.99
CA ILE A 153 4.59 21.30 10.34
C ILE A 153 4.54 20.73 8.92
N LEU A 154 5.65 20.82 8.19
CA LEU A 154 5.75 20.25 6.83
C LEU A 154 5.49 18.73 6.84
N LEU A 155 6.13 18.02 7.77
CA LEU A 155 5.92 16.58 7.94
C LEU A 155 4.46 16.27 8.31
N ALA A 156 3.87 17.02 9.24
CA ALA A 156 2.49 16.83 9.66
C ALA A 156 1.50 17.03 8.52
N VAL A 157 1.70 18.08 7.70
CA VAL A 157 0.85 18.37 6.53
C VAL A 157 1.00 17.31 5.45
N ILE A 158 2.23 16.91 5.11
CA ILE A 158 2.49 15.83 4.14
C ILE A 158 1.82 14.52 4.59
N TYR A 159 1.97 14.16 5.86
CA TYR A 159 1.34 12.96 6.42
C TYR A 159 -0.19 13.04 6.32
N LEU A 160 -0.78 14.16 6.75
CA LEU A 160 -2.24 14.34 6.74
C LEU A 160 -2.82 14.27 5.33
N ILE A 161 -2.21 14.97 4.36
CA ILE A 161 -2.66 14.93 2.97
C ILE A 161 -2.54 13.52 2.40
N THR A 162 -1.44 12.83 2.68
CA THR A 162 -1.22 11.45 2.21
C THR A 162 -2.25 10.51 2.83
N MET A 163 -2.52 10.63 4.14
CA MET A 163 -3.53 9.83 4.84
C MET A 163 -4.94 10.04 4.29
N LEU A 164 -5.31 11.27 3.92
CA LEU A 164 -6.61 11.54 3.32
C LEU A 164 -6.70 11.02 1.88
N LEU A 165 -5.63 11.13 1.10
CA LEU A 165 -5.57 10.62 -0.26
C LEU A 165 -5.68 9.10 -0.31
N THR A 166 -5.07 8.38 0.61
CA THR A 166 -5.09 6.91 0.63
C THR A 166 -6.47 6.33 0.97
N GLU A 167 -7.37 7.13 1.54
CA GLU A 167 -8.77 6.72 1.77
C GLU A 167 -9.60 6.63 0.46
N ILE A 168 -9.13 7.28 -0.61
CA ILE A 168 -9.82 7.33 -1.92
C ILE A 168 -9.04 6.52 -2.96
N ALA A 169 -7.72 6.62 -2.94
CA ALA A 169 -6.82 5.92 -3.85
C ALA A 169 -6.16 4.71 -3.16
N SER A 170 -5.63 3.77 -3.93
CA SER A 170 -4.86 2.66 -3.32
C SER A 170 -3.59 3.18 -2.63
N ASN A 171 -3.18 2.51 -1.55
CA ASN A 171 -1.98 2.85 -0.78
C ASN A 171 -0.74 3.01 -1.67
N VAL A 172 -0.55 2.08 -2.61
CA VAL A 172 0.57 2.10 -3.56
C VAL A 172 0.49 3.31 -4.49
N ALA A 173 -0.68 3.59 -5.06
CA ALA A 173 -0.86 4.75 -5.94
C ALA A 173 -0.63 6.05 -5.17
N THR A 174 -1.16 6.17 -3.96
CA THR A 174 -0.95 7.33 -3.09
C THR A 174 0.53 7.56 -2.79
N ALA A 175 1.26 6.52 -2.39
CA ALA A 175 2.70 6.62 -2.12
C ALA A 175 3.48 7.07 -3.36
N ILE A 176 3.16 6.53 -4.54
CA ILE A 176 3.82 6.90 -5.80
C ILE A 176 3.55 8.36 -6.18
N ILE A 177 2.31 8.84 -6.00
CA ILE A 177 1.92 10.22 -6.31
C ILE A 177 2.58 11.20 -5.34
N MET A 178 2.53 10.89 -4.05
CA MET A 178 3.01 11.81 -3.02
C MET A 178 4.53 11.88 -2.91
N THR A 179 5.26 10.82 -3.26
CA THR A 179 6.73 10.80 -3.16
C THR A 179 7.41 11.90 -3.96
N PRO A 180 7.18 12.09 -5.28
CA PRO A 180 7.84 13.17 -6.04
C PRO A 180 7.42 14.56 -5.56
N ILE A 181 6.17 14.74 -5.12
CA ILE A 181 5.70 16.00 -4.54
C ILE A 181 6.47 16.31 -3.27
N THR A 182 6.59 15.31 -2.39
CA THR A 182 7.30 15.41 -1.10
C THR A 182 8.79 15.71 -1.29
N LEU A 183 9.44 15.07 -2.26
CA LEU A 183 10.82 15.34 -2.60
C LEU A 183 11.04 16.83 -2.97
N LYS A 184 10.16 17.38 -3.81
CA LYS A 184 10.21 18.79 -4.19
C LYS A 184 9.95 19.74 -3.04
N LEU A 185 8.97 19.42 -2.18
CA LEU A 185 8.68 20.22 -0.98
C LEU A 185 9.87 20.24 0.00
N ALA A 186 10.51 19.10 0.23
CA ALA A 186 11.70 19.01 1.08
C ALA A 186 12.88 19.79 0.51
N GLU A 187 13.13 19.68 -0.81
CA GLU A 187 14.17 20.42 -1.52
C GLU A 187 13.97 21.93 -1.40
N GLN A 188 12.75 22.42 -1.64
CA GLN A 188 12.43 23.84 -1.52
C GLN A 188 12.52 24.38 -0.11
N ALA A 189 12.20 23.55 0.89
CA ALA A 189 12.35 23.89 2.29
C ALA A 189 13.81 23.75 2.79
N SER A 190 14.74 23.30 1.92
CA SER A 190 16.17 23.05 2.24
C SER A 190 16.37 22.01 3.34
N TYR A 191 15.54 20.98 3.38
CA TYR A 191 15.67 19.86 4.29
C TYR A 191 15.97 18.55 3.55
N GLU A 192 16.67 17.63 4.23
CA GLU A 192 16.89 16.28 3.74
C GLU A 192 15.55 15.55 3.57
N PRO A 193 15.26 14.93 2.38
CA PRO A 193 13.92 14.43 2.08
C PRO A 193 13.54 13.14 2.82
N LEU A 194 14.50 12.44 3.41
CA LEU A 194 14.31 11.11 3.97
C LEU A 194 13.19 11.02 5.02
N PRO A 195 13.10 11.91 6.04
CA PRO A 195 12.01 11.88 7.03
C PRO A 195 10.63 12.04 6.39
N PHE A 196 10.52 12.90 5.39
CA PHE A 196 9.26 13.19 4.70
C PHE A 196 8.82 12.02 3.81
N ILE A 197 9.77 11.29 3.20
CA ILE A 197 9.47 10.08 2.43
C ILE A 197 8.91 9.00 3.36
N PHE A 198 9.49 8.81 4.56
CA PHE A 198 8.96 7.88 5.55
C PHE A 198 7.56 8.30 6.02
N ALA A 199 7.31 9.61 6.18
CA ALA A 199 5.97 10.11 6.47
C ALA A 199 4.95 9.69 5.39
N VAL A 200 5.30 9.80 4.11
CA VAL A 200 4.45 9.32 3.00
C VAL A 200 4.23 7.82 3.07
N CYS A 201 5.27 7.02 3.31
CA CYS A 201 5.17 5.56 3.39
C CYS A 201 4.22 5.11 4.52
N TYR A 202 4.35 5.70 5.71
CA TYR A 202 3.49 5.37 6.85
C TYR A 202 2.06 5.88 6.65
N ALA A 203 1.91 7.11 6.16
CA ALA A 203 0.59 7.71 5.93
C ALA A 203 -0.18 6.98 4.83
N ALA A 204 0.47 6.58 3.74
CA ALA A 204 -0.15 5.80 2.66
C ALA A 204 -0.66 4.44 3.15
N SER A 205 -0.08 3.89 4.21
CA SER A 205 -0.52 2.64 4.82
C SER A 205 -1.59 2.84 5.92
N ALA A 206 -1.87 4.08 6.32
CA ALA A 206 -2.81 4.44 7.39
C ALA A 206 -4.24 4.63 6.86
N SER A 207 -4.73 3.69 6.08
CA SER A 207 -6.07 3.71 5.46
C SER A 207 -7.07 2.95 6.33
N PHE A 208 -7.64 3.62 7.34
CA PHE A 208 -8.54 3.01 8.32
C PHE A 208 -9.94 3.66 8.35
N ILE A 209 -10.11 4.86 7.78
CA ILE A 209 -11.31 5.68 7.92
C ILE A 209 -12.44 5.17 7.02
N THR A 210 -12.08 4.52 5.90
CA THR A 210 -13.06 4.01 4.94
C THR A 210 -12.88 2.51 4.67
N PRO A 211 -13.97 1.78 4.36
CA PRO A 211 -13.85 0.39 3.93
C PRO A 211 -13.21 0.25 2.55
N VAL A 212 -13.20 1.33 1.74
CA VAL A 212 -12.73 1.31 0.35
C VAL A 212 -11.23 1.59 0.26
N GLY A 213 -10.65 2.29 1.24
CA GLY A 213 -9.26 2.74 1.22
C GLY A 213 -8.25 1.60 1.16
N TYR A 214 -8.57 0.42 1.70
CA TYR A 214 -7.71 -0.75 1.64
C TYR A 214 -8.50 -2.03 1.35
N GLN A 215 -7.94 -2.89 0.51
CA GLN A 215 -8.60 -4.12 0.06
C GLN A 215 -9.01 -5.03 1.23
N THR A 216 -8.20 -5.12 2.27
CA THR A 216 -8.51 -5.91 3.47
C THR A 216 -9.73 -5.38 4.21
N ASN A 217 -9.89 -4.05 4.30
CA ASN A 217 -11.05 -3.41 4.91
C ASN A 217 -12.32 -3.80 4.15
N LEU A 218 -12.26 -3.76 2.81
CA LEU A 218 -13.37 -4.14 1.95
C LEU A 218 -13.74 -5.63 2.11
N MET A 219 -12.74 -6.51 2.27
CA MET A 219 -12.98 -7.94 2.45
C MET A 219 -13.73 -8.29 3.73
N VAL A 220 -13.51 -7.54 4.82
CA VAL A 220 -14.20 -7.79 6.10
C VAL A 220 -15.49 -6.99 6.24
N PHE A 221 -15.71 -5.98 5.40
CA PHE A 221 -16.88 -5.10 5.46
C PHE A 221 -18.19 -5.88 5.33
N GLY A 222 -18.34 -6.69 4.27
CA GLY A 222 -19.54 -7.49 4.05
C GLY A 222 -19.72 -8.64 5.05
N PRO A 223 -18.75 -9.57 5.19
CA PRO A 223 -18.85 -10.70 6.11
C PRO A 223 -18.98 -10.30 7.57
N GLY A 224 -18.38 -9.16 7.96
CA GLY A 224 -18.42 -8.64 9.33
C GLY A 224 -19.72 -7.92 9.67
N GLY A 225 -20.55 -7.58 8.69
CA GLY A 225 -21.78 -6.81 8.91
C GLY A 225 -21.52 -5.37 9.36
N TYR A 226 -20.34 -4.85 9.09
CA TYR A 226 -19.95 -3.48 9.46
C TYR A 226 -20.72 -2.44 8.62
N LYS A 227 -20.93 -1.27 9.24
CA LYS A 227 -21.46 -0.08 8.55
C LYS A 227 -20.30 0.86 8.23
N TYR A 228 -20.49 1.71 7.23
CA TYR A 228 -19.50 2.74 6.87
C TYR A 228 -19.15 3.65 8.07
N SER A 229 -20.16 3.96 8.88
CA SER A 229 -19.98 4.75 10.11
C SER A 229 -19.07 4.10 11.16
N ASP A 230 -18.97 2.78 11.16
CA ASP A 230 -18.14 2.08 12.13
C ASP A 230 -16.65 2.25 11.81
N TYR A 231 -16.31 2.28 10.51
CA TYR A 231 -14.97 2.60 10.04
C TYR A 231 -14.59 4.04 10.44
N ILE A 232 -15.47 5.01 10.23
CA ILE A 232 -15.17 6.40 10.62
C ILE A 232 -14.98 6.52 12.13
N LYS A 233 -15.84 5.88 12.94
CA LYS A 233 -15.77 5.97 14.40
C LYS A 233 -14.48 5.40 14.98
N VAL A 234 -13.96 4.33 14.40
CA VAL A 234 -12.74 3.66 14.87
C VAL A 234 -11.52 4.14 14.09
N GLY A 235 -11.63 4.27 12.78
CA GLY A 235 -10.54 4.60 11.88
C GLY A 235 -10.05 6.04 12.03
N LEU A 236 -10.97 7.01 12.19
CA LEU A 236 -10.56 8.41 12.35
C LEU A 236 -9.73 8.65 13.61
N PRO A 237 -10.15 8.21 14.83
CA PRO A 237 -9.31 8.33 16.01
C PRO A 237 -7.97 7.59 15.88
N LEU A 238 -7.97 6.39 15.30
CA LEU A 238 -6.76 5.62 15.06
C LEU A 238 -5.81 6.33 14.10
N GLY A 239 -6.33 6.86 12.97
CA GLY A 239 -5.56 7.63 12.02
C GLY A 239 -4.93 8.88 12.65
N LEU A 240 -5.68 9.61 13.48
CA LEU A 240 -5.18 10.78 14.20
C LEU A 240 -4.09 10.41 15.22
N ILE A 241 -4.25 9.30 15.95
CA ILE A 241 -3.23 8.82 16.89
C ILE A 241 -1.95 8.48 16.11
N LEU A 242 -2.06 7.75 14.99
CA LEU A 242 -0.91 7.39 14.16
C LEU A 242 -0.25 8.63 13.54
N TRP A 243 -1.04 9.63 13.13
CA TRP A 243 -0.53 10.92 12.67
C TRP A 243 0.33 11.59 13.73
N ILE A 244 -0.20 11.76 14.97
CA ILE A 244 0.53 12.39 16.08
C ILE A 244 1.80 11.60 16.41
N VAL A 245 1.67 10.27 16.53
CA VAL A 245 2.82 9.40 16.83
C VAL A 245 3.89 9.51 15.75
N SER A 246 3.50 9.52 14.47
CA SER A 246 4.45 9.64 13.36
C SER A 246 5.16 10.98 13.33
N VAL A 247 4.45 12.08 13.61
CA VAL A 247 5.05 13.44 13.68
C VAL A 247 6.09 13.53 14.79
N ILE A 248 5.93 12.76 15.89
CA ILE A 248 6.88 12.74 17.01
C ILE A 248 8.02 11.75 16.73
N VAL A 249 7.71 10.54 16.29
CA VAL A 249 8.68 9.43 16.21
C VAL A 249 9.59 9.53 14.98
N ILE A 250 9.06 9.95 13.83
CA ILE A 250 9.88 10.05 12.60
C ILE A 250 11.10 10.95 12.81
N PRO A 251 10.98 12.17 13.37
CA PRO A 251 12.14 13.03 13.60
C PRO A 251 13.12 12.52 14.66
N MET A 252 12.67 11.64 15.57
CA MET A 252 13.55 11.02 16.56
C MET A 252 14.50 9.97 15.94
N ILE A 253 14.08 9.36 14.83
CA ILE A 253 14.86 8.33 14.13
C ILE A 253 15.63 8.96 12.96
N TRP A 254 15.00 9.86 12.23
CA TRP A 254 15.55 10.57 11.09
C TRP A 254 15.52 12.08 11.38
N GLU A 255 16.65 12.60 11.86
CA GLU A 255 16.80 14.03 12.19
C GLU A 255 16.59 14.92 10.95
N PHE A 256 15.96 16.07 11.15
CA PHE A 256 15.81 17.09 10.12
C PHE A 256 17.15 17.79 9.86
N LYS A 257 17.88 17.35 8.85
CA LYS A 257 19.13 18.00 8.46
C LYS A 257 18.84 19.05 7.38
N LYS A 258 19.34 20.27 7.57
CA LYS A 258 19.32 21.29 6.52
C LYS A 258 20.35 20.93 5.46
N VAL A 259 19.93 20.94 4.21
CA VAL A 259 20.83 20.80 3.07
C VAL A 259 21.36 22.21 2.77
N VAL A 260 22.63 22.46 3.13
CA VAL A 260 23.33 23.68 2.74
C VAL A 260 23.67 23.52 1.26
N GLY A 261 23.02 24.29 0.40
CA GLY A 261 23.30 24.35 -1.03
C GLY A 261 24.62 25.05 -1.34
#